data_d0354e32cbb287de1c5affa0ad78cf63
#
_entry.id   d0354e32cbb287de1c5affa0ad78cf63
#
_cell.length_a   1.000
_cell.length_b   1.000
_cell.length_c   1.000
_cell.angle_alpha   90.00
_cell.angle_beta   90.00
_cell.angle_gamma   90.00
#
_symmetry.space_group_name_H-M   'P 1'
#
loop_
_entity.id
_entity.type
_entity.pdbx_description
1 polymer ?
#
loop_
_entity_poly.entity_id
_entity_poly.type
_entity_poly.pdbx_seq_one_letter_code
_entity_poly.pdbx_strand_id
1 'polypeptide(L)'
;MGRVIDALIAYRLLKLLVTPFKKTKAYQMGIIDDKGKVLIKAKQFNKEIPANKRADAKKAYTLLIRFVFNLKRILSKVGIRGALGSAAAAAIAFFREEKDYNPIIEKQIYKYIKEQGFEYDINENYGDPIQYGKYIVKRDIYDLEGDIIINSGEVIDFYEDTQPIMGYDVFKHNNVYLTTEDLNG
;
A
#
# COMPACT_ATOMS: atom_id res chain seq x y z
N MET A 1 1.22 21.41 -19.39
CA MET A 1 0.01 20.87 -18.73
C MET A 1 0.30 19.80 -17.67
N GLY A 2 1.40 19.06 -17.70
CA GLY A 2 1.72 18.00 -16.71
C GLY A 2 1.76 18.46 -15.25
N ARG A 3 2.41 19.56 -14.92
CA ARG A 3 2.65 19.98 -13.52
C ARG A 3 1.38 20.27 -12.71
N VAL A 4 0.31 20.76 -13.31
CA VAL A 4 -0.95 21.06 -12.59
C VAL A 4 -1.72 19.76 -12.29
N ILE A 5 -1.71 18.81 -13.23
CA ILE A 5 -2.35 17.49 -13.05
C ILE A 5 -1.63 16.72 -11.95
N ASP A 6 -0.29 16.75 -11.94
CA ASP A 6 0.56 16.07 -10.96
C ASP A 6 0.33 16.58 -9.53
N ALA A 7 0.25 17.91 -9.36
CA ALA A 7 -0.05 18.53 -8.07
C ALA A 7 -1.46 18.17 -7.56
N LEU A 8 -2.43 18.06 -8.46
CA LEU A 8 -3.80 17.70 -8.12
C LEU A 8 -3.91 16.23 -7.67
N ILE A 9 -3.20 15.33 -8.33
CA ILE A 9 -3.14 13.90 -7.94
C ILE A 9 -2.46 13.75 -6.59
N ALA A 10 -1.31 14.41 -6.38
CA ALA A 10 -0.61 14.42 -5.09
C ALA A 10 -1.50 14.97 -3.96
N TYR A 11 -2.21 16.06 -4.20
CA TYR A 11 -3.16 16.61 -3.23
C TYR A 11 -4.29 15.65 -2.90
N ARG A 12 -4.85 14.96 -3.89
CA ARG A 12 -5.91 13.95 -3.66
C ARG A 12 -5.40 12.77 -2.84
N LEU A 13 -4.18 12.31 -3.11
CA LEU A 13 -3.54 11.24 -2.36
C LEU A 13 -3.38 11.63 -0.88
N LEU A 14 -2.79 12.79 -0.62
CA LEU A 14 -2.61 13.31 0.73
C LEU A 14 -3.95 13.50 1.46
N LYS A 15 -4.93 14.07 0.77
CA LYS A 15 -6.27 14.24 1.31
C LYS A 15 -6.91 12.90 1.69
N LEU A 16 -6.75 11.86 0.87
CA LEU A 16 -7.25 10.52 1.17
C LEU A 16 -6.54 9.89 2.37
N LEU A 17 -5.23 10.08 2.49
CA LEU A 17 -4.45 9.56 3.61
C LEU A 17 -4.94 10.14 4.96
N VAL A 18 -5.24 11.42 5.01
CA VAL A 18 -5.71 12.09 6.24
C VAL A 18 -7.22 12.03 6.45
N THR A 19 -8.01 11.71 5.41
CA THR A 19 -9.47 11.64 5.52
C THR A 19 -9.91 10.38 6.25
N PRO A 20 -10.68 10.45 7.35
CA PRO A 20 -11.24 9.27 8.02
C PRO A 20 -12.07 8.42 7.05
N PHE A 21 -12.01 7.09 7.20
CA PHE A 21 -12.79 6.17 6.33
C PHE A 21 -14.28 6.55 6.27
N LYS A 22 -14.88 6.88 7.41
CA LYS A 22 -16.30 7.30 7.52
C LYS A 22 -16.68 8.49 6.64
N LYS A 23 -15.70 9.33 6.28
CA LYS A 23 -15.92 10.51 5.43
C LYS A 23 -15.70 10.24 3.94
N THR A 24 -15.34 9.01 3.57
CA THR A 24 -15.09 8.65 2.18
C THR A 24 -16.36 8.21 1.46
N LYS A 25 -16.40 8.41 0.13
CA LYS A 25 -17.52 7.90 -0.68
C LYS A 25 -17.63 6.39 -0.67
N ALA A 26 -16.50 5.66 -0.57
CA ALA A 26 -16.49 4.22 -0.48
C ALA A 26 -17.25 3.73 0.77
N TYR A 27 -17.07 4.39 1.92
CA TYR A 27 -17.84 4.10 3.14
C TYR A 27 -19.32 4.42 2.97
N GLN A 28 -19.65 5.61 2.43
CA GLN A 28 -21.04 6.02 2.20
C GLN A 28 -21.81 5.08 1.25
N MET A 29 -21.10 4.40 0.37
CA MET A 29 -21.65 3.42 -0.55
C MET A 29 -21.65 1.98 0.00
N GLY A 30 -21.18 1.76 1.23
CA GLY A 30 -21.12 0.44 1.86
C GLY A 30 -20.04 -0.48 1.25
N ILE A 31 -19.06 0.08 0.54
CA ILE A 31 -17.94 -0.70 -0.05
C ILE A 31 -16.94 -1.10 1.02
N ILE A 32 -16.72 -0.22 2.00
CA ILE A 32 -15.86 -0.45 3.16
C ILE A 32 -16.60 -0.13 4.46
N ASP A 33 -16.14 -0.69 5.58
CA ASP A 33 -16.61 -0.32 6.91
C ASP A 33 -15.87 0.93 7.46
N ASP A 34 -16.16 1.29 8.70
CA ASP A 34 -15.58 2.46 9.38
C ASP A 34 -14.10 2.31 9.73
N LYS A 35 -13.56 1.08 9.68
CA LYS A 35 -12.15 0.75 9.87
C LYS A 35 -11.41 0.56 8.54
N GLY A 36 -12.12 0.71 7.42
CA GLY A 36 -11.58 0.52 6.08
C GLY A 36 -11.54 -0.93 5.60
N LYS A 37 -12.16 -1.89 6.35
CA LYS A 37 -12.30 -3.27 5.90
C LYS A 37 -13.21 -3.32 4.68
N VAL A 38 -12.81 -4.07 3.66
CA VAL A 38 -13.58 -4.22 2.42
C VAL A 38 -14.79 -5.09 2.67
N LEU A 39 -15.98 -4.59 2.39
CA LEU A 39 -17.25 -5.29 2.46
C LEU A 39 -17.67 -5.82 1.08
N ILE A 40 -17.42 -5.04 0.02
CA ILE A 40 -17.74 -5.40 -1.37
C ILE A 40 -16.47 -5.25 -2.20
N LYS A 41 -15.92 -6.37 -2.69
CA LYS A 41 -14.73 -6.36 -3.54
C LYS A 41 -15.03 -5.73 -4.90
N ALA A 42 -14.02 -5.05 -5.51
CA ALA A 42 -14.20 -4.40 -6.81
C ALA A 42 -14.73 -5.35 -7.90
N LYS A 43 -14.32 -6.62 -7.89
CA LYS A 43 -14.81 -7.67 -8.79
C LYS A 43 -16.29 -8.02 -8.60
N GLN A 44 -16.86 -7.71 -7.44
CA GLN A 44 -18.25 -8.00 -7.09
C GLN A 44 -19.21 -6.85 -7.40
N PHE A 45 -18.72 -5.68 -7.82
CA PHE A 45 -19.55 -4.50 -8.07
C PHE A 45 -20.70 -4.76 -9.05
N ASN A 46 -20.50 -5.63 -10.03
CA ASN A 46 -21.56 -5.97 -10.98
C ASN A 46 -22.68 -6.83 -10.37
N LYS A 47 -22.43 -7.51 -9.26
CA LYS A 47 -23.39 -8.36 -8.56
C LYS A 47 -24.02 -7.66 -7.37
N GLU A 48 -23.21 -6.99 -6.56
CA GLU A 48 -23.59 -6.46 -5.25
C GLU A 48 -24.09 -5.02 -5.31
N ILE A 49 -23.74 -4.26 -6.38
CA ILE A 49 -24.10 -2.84 -6.50
C ILE A 49 -25.15 -2.64 -7.60
N PRO A 50 -26.25 -1.94 -7.30
CA PRO A 50 -27.28 -1.61 -8.29
C PRO A 50 -26.70 -0.92 -9.53
N ALA A 51 -27.22 -1.27 -10.72
CA ALA A 51 -26.69 -0.82 -12.01
C ALA A 51 -26.49 0.70 -12.11
N ASN A 52 -27.44 1.47 -11.58
CA ASN A 52 -27.40 2.93 -11.57
C ASN A 52 -26.31 3.52 -10.65
N LYS A 53 -25.76 2.75 -9.71
CA LYS A 53 -24.70 3.19 -8.78
C LYS A 53 -23.31 2.65 -9.11
N ARG A 54 -23.20 1.71 -10.08
CA ARG A 54 -21.91 1.06 -10.40
C ARG A 54 -20.85 2.03 -10.89
N ALA A 55 -21.23 3.03 -11.69
CA ALA A 55 -20.28 4.04 -12.17
C ALA A 55 -19.69 4.85 -11.01
N ASP A 56 -20.52 5.23 -10.05
CA ASP A 56 -20.08 5.98 -8.87
C ASP A 56 -19.25 5.11 -7.93
N ALA A 57 -19.59 3.83 -7.77
CA ALA A 57 -18.79 2.88 -7.01
C ALA A 57 -17.39 2.71 -7.59
N LYS A 58 -17.27 2.55 -8.91
CA LYS A 58 -15.98 2.48 -9.60
C LYS A 58 -15.15 3.75 -9.38
N LYS A 59 -15.77 4.94 -9.37
CA LYS A 59 -15.10 6.21 -9.07
C LYS A 59 -14.73 6.34 -7.59
N ALA A 60 -15.56 5.83 -6.70
CA ALA A 60 -15.34 5.87 -5.25
C ALA A 60 -14.30 4.85 -4.77
N TYR A 61 -13.97 3.84 -5.58
CA TYR A 61 -13.06 2.75 -5.20
C TYR A 61 -12.10 2.38 -6.33
N THR A 62 -11.41 3.39 -6.88
CA THR A 62 -10.38 3.23 -7.91
C THR A 62 -9.16 2.51 -7.34
N LEU A 63 -8.25 2.04 -8.20
CA LEU A 63 -7.00 1.41 -7.79
C LEU A 63 -6.19 2.30 -6.83
N LEU A 64 -6.05 3.59 -7.14
CA LEU A 64 -5.37 4.55 -6.28
C LEU A 64 -6.04 4.66 -4.89
N ILE A 65 -7.37 4.71 -4.84
CA ILE A 65 -8.10 4.79 -3.57
C ILE A 65 -7.92 3.51 -2.75
N ARG A 66 -7.97 2.34 -3.39
CA ARG A 66 -7.70 1.04 -2.74
C ARG A 66 -6.29 0.98 -2.16
N PHE A 67 -5.30 1.44 -2.92
CA PHE A 67 -3.92 1.56 -2.48
C PHE A 67 -3.81 2.42 -1.21
N VAL A 68 -4.37 3.63 -1.23
CA VAL A 68 -4.35 4.53 -0.06
C VAL A 68 -5.07 3.91 1.13
N PHE A 69 -6.20 3.24 0.91
CA PHE A 69 -6.95 2.60 2.00
C PHE A 69 -6.18 1.40 2.57
N ASN A 70 -5.49 0.63 1.74
CA ASN A 70 -4.61 -0.44 2.20
C ASN A 70 -3.47 0.13 3.05
N LEU A 71 -2.79 1.14 2.56
CA LEU A 71 -1.75 1.84 3.31
C LEU A 71 -2.28 2.32 4.68
N LYS A 72 -3.44 2.99 4.72
CA LYS A 72 -4.07 3.42 5.99
C LYS A 72 -4.36 2.26 6.94
N ARG A 73 -4.84 1.12 6.44
CA ARG A 73 -5.11 -0.07 7.27
C ARG A 73 -3.84 -0.65 7.89
N ILE A 74 -2.79 -0.71 7.09
CA ILE A 74 -1.48 -1.17 7.57
C ILE A 74 -0.98 -0.23 8.66
N LEU A 75 -1.03 1.08 8.41
CA LEU A 75 -0.65 2.11 9.37
C LEU A 75 -1.40 2.01 10.70
N SER A 76 -2.68 1.66 10.66
CA SER A 76 -3.52 1.57 11.85
C SER A 76 -3.29 0.30 12.69
N LYS A 77 -2.78 -0.78 12.08
CA LYS A 77 -2.62 -2.09 12.74
C LYS A 77 -1.29 -2.28 13.44
N VAL A 78 -0.23 -1.66 12.96
CA VAL A 78 1.14 -2.07 13.30
C VAL A 78 1.84 -1.12 14.27
N GLY A 79 1.18 -0.05 14.72
CA GLY A 79 1.86 0.96 15.56
C GLY A 79 3.06 1.59 14.84
N ILE A 80 3.35 2.79 15.19
CA ILE A 80 4.01 3.80 14.36
C ILE A 80 5.51 3.54 14.00
N ARG A 81 6.24 2.54 14.55
CA ARG A 81 7.72 2.61 14.49
C ARG A 81 8.49 1.61 13.62
N GLY A 82 8.01 0.48 13.28
CA GLY A 82 8.83 -0.51 12.52
C GLY A 82 8.23 -0.92 11.20
N ALA A 83 6.99 -1.34 11.22
CA ALA A 83 6.31 -1.91 10.07
C ALA A 83 5.70 -0.86 9.13
N LEU A 84 5.69 0.42 9.52
CA LEU A 84 5.18 1.49 8.67
C LEU A 84 6.08 1.75 7.48
N GLY A 85 7.39 1.82 7.71
CA GLY A 85 8.37 2.06 6.67
C GLY A 85 8.35 0.94 5.64
N SER A 86 8.38 -0.31 6.08
CA SER A 86 8.37 -1.47 5.18
C SER A 86 7.07 -1.58 4.38
N ALA A 87 5.93 -1.35 5.02
CA ALA A 87 4.64 -1.33 4.34
C ALA A 87 4.53 -0.19 3.32
N ALA A 88 5.06 1.00 3.64
CA ALA A 88 5.12 2.11 2.71
C ALA A 88 6.07 1.81 1.54
N ALA A 89 7.22 1.19 1.78
CA ALA A 89 8.15 0.78 0.75
C ALA A 89 7.53 -0.25 -0.21
N ALA A 90 6.89 -1.29 0.31
CA ALA A 90 6.16 -2.27 -0.50
C ALA A 90 5.03 -1.62 -1.31
N ALA A 91 4.32 -0.68 -0.72
CA ALA A 91 3.26 0.06 -1.38
C ALA A 91 3.80 0.98 -2.50
N ILE A 92 4.96 1.60 -2.31
CA ILE A 92 5.63 2.41 -3.34
C ILE A 92 6.12 1.51 -4.48
N ALA A 93 6.70 0.34 -4.17
CA ALA A 93 7.10 -0.63 -5.18
C ALA A 93 5.92 -1.04 -6.07
N PHE A 94 4.79 -1.39 -5.46
CA PHE A 94 3.56 -1.68 -6.19
C PHE A 94 3.13 -0.50 -7.06
N PHE A 95 3.14 0.72 -6.51
CA PHE A 95 2.74 1.92 -7.23
C PHE A 95 3.65 2.21 -8.43
N ARG A 96 4.94 1.89 -8.33
CA ARG A 96 5.90 2.07 -9.45
C ARG A 96 5.59 1.20 -10.66
N GLU A 97 4.92 0.07 -10.49
CA GLU A 97 4.51 -0.80 -11.61
C GLU A 97 3.21 -0.36 -12.29
N GLU A 98 2.46 0.55 -11.67
CA GLU A 98 1.20 1.02 -12.25
C GLU A 98 1.44 1.95 -13.44
N LYS A 99 0.56 1.86 -14.44
CA LYS A 99 0.64 2.69 -15.67
C LYS A 99 0.59 4.20 -15.39
N ASP A 100 -0.05 4.58 -14.30
CA ASP A 100 -0.23 5.96 -13.87
C ASP A 100 0.83 6.40 -12.85
N TYR A 101 1.97 5.69 -12.76
CA TYR A 101 3.05 6.05 -11.88
C TYR A 101 3.55 7.46 -12.14
N ASN A 102 3.71 8.22 -11.06
CA ASN A 102 4.22 9.58 -11.11
C ASN A 102 5.23 9.81 -9.96
N PRO A 103 6.51 10.11 -10.26
CA PRO A 103 7.55 10.37 -9.26
C PRO A 103 7.21 11.50 -8.29
N ILE A 104 6.35 12.44 -8.69
CA ILE A 104 5.92 13.53 -7.80
C ILE A 104 5.05 13.01 -6.68
N ILE A 105 4.18 12.03 -6.96
CA ILE A 105 3.34 11.38 -5.95
C ILE A 105 4.23 10.64 -4.94
N GLU A 106 5.23 9.92 -5.40
CA GLU A 106 6.18 9.24 -4.52
C GLU A 106 6.89 10.23 -3.59
N LYS A 107 7.39 11.35 -4.12
CA LYS A 107 8.01 12.41 -3.30
C LYS A 107 7.04 13.01 -2.27
N GLN A 108 5.75 13.13 -2.61
CA GLN A 108 4.75 13.64 -1.67
C GLN A 108 4.43 12.61 -0.57
N ILE A 109 4.46 11.32 -0.89
CA ILE A 109 4.35 10.25 0.11
C ILE A 109 5.51 10.32 1.10
N TYR A 110 6.75 10.44 0.61
CA TYR A 110 7.94 10.60 1.45
C TYR A 110 7.83 11.83 2.36
N LYS A 111 7.44 12.97 1.79
CA LYS A 111 7.25 14.20 2.55
C LYS A 111 6.21 14.02 3.66
N TYR A 112 5.06 13.44 3.34
CA TYR A 112 4.01 13.17 4.32
C TYR A 112 4.48 12.26 5.45
N ILE A 113 5.16 11.15 5.11
CA ILE A 113 5.70 10.21 6.08
C ILE A 113 6.66 10.92 7.04
N LYS A 114 7.57 11.74 6.50
CA LYS A 114 8.52 12.53 7.28
C LYS A 114 7.81 13.55 8.20
N GLU A 115 6.78 14.24 7.71
CA GLU A 115 5.99 15.20 8.49
C GLU A 115 5.21 14.52 9.65
N GLN A 116 4.95 13.21 9.55
CA GLN A 116 4.37 12.43 10.65
C GLN A 116 5.41 11.96 11.68
N GLY A 117 6.66 12.43 11.59
CA GLY A 117 7.73 12.10 12.52
C GLY A 117 8.42 10.77 12.23
N PHE A 118 8.27 10.23 11.03
CA PHE A 118 9.02 9.07 10.60
C PHE A 118 10.33 9.51 9.98
N GLU A 119 11.41 9.23 10.67
CA GLU A 119 12.75 9.30 10.10
C GLU A 119 12.97 8.05 9.28
N TYR A 120 13.20 8.22 8.01
CA TYR A 120 13.74 7.19 7.13
C TYR A 120 14.96 7.78 6.46
N ASP A 121 16.00 6.99 6.37
CA ASP A 121 17.21 7.43 5.70
C ASP A 121 17.11 7.08 4.21
N ILE A 122 17.17 8.10 3.38
CA ILE A 122 17.16 7.92 1.92
C ILE A 122 18.56 7.54 1.44
N ASN A 123 19.60 7.77 2.26
CA ASN A 123 21.01 7.68 1.85
C ASN A 123 21.80 6.63 2.64
N GLU A 124 21.21 5.93 3.60
CA GLU A 124 21.97 5.01 4.41
C GLU A 124 22.15 3.64 3.79
N ASN A 125 23.35 3.14 4.04
CA ASN A 125 23.80 1.80 3.76
C ASN A 125 22.67 0.80 4.01
N TYR A 126 22.08 0.33 2.93
CA TYR A 126 21.33 -0.91 2.94
C TYR A 126 22.23 -1.93 3.64
N GLY A 127 21.71 -2.59 4.66
CA GLY A 127 22.44 -3.71 5.29
C GLY A 127 22.91 -4.70 4.21
N ASP A 128 23.66 -5.69 4.62
CA ASP A 128 24.07 -6.74 3.68
C ASP A 128 22.84 -7.23 2.89
N PRO A 129 22.95 -7.33 1.55
CA PRO A 129 21.85 -7.79 0.73
C PRO A 129 21.37 -9.15 1.23
N ILE A 130 20.05 -9.28 1.35
CA ILE A 130 19.46 -10.57 1.73
C ILE A 130 19.95 -11.67 0.79
N GLN A 131 20.41 -12.76 1.36
CA GLN A 131 20.89 -13.89 0.57
C GLN A 131 19.72 -14.75 0.09
N TYR A 132 19.89 -15.38 -1.06
CA TYR A 132 18.92 -16.36 -1.54
C TYR A 132 18.79 -17.51 -0.54
N GLY A 133 17.58 -17.93 -0.27
CA GLY A 133 17.32 -18.99 0.70
C GLY A 133 15.89 -19.10 1.14
N LYS A 134 15.67 -19.85 2.21
CA LYS A 134 14.35 -20.03 2.83
C LYS A 134 14.19 -19.09 4.01
N TYR A 135 13.08 -18.39 4.04
CA TYR A 135 12.76 -17.43 5.07
C TYR A 135 11.35 -17.64 5.61
N ILE A 136 11.14 -17.31 6.86
CA ILE A 136 9.82 -17.37 7.51
C ILE A 136 9.21 -15.97 7.47
N VAL A 137 7.96 -15.85 7.02
CA VAL A 137 7.22 -14.60 7.03
C VAL A 137 6.81 -14.23 8.47
N LYS A 138 7.20 -13.05 8.92
CA LYS A 138 6.99 -12.58 10.31
C LYS A 138 5.53 -12.25 10.62
N ARG A 139 4.77 -11.79 9.63
CA ARG A 139 3.41 -11.24 9.80
C ARG A 139 2.53 -11.57 8.62
N ASP A 140 1.22 -11.52 8.81
CA ASP A 140 0.27 -11.69 7.72
C ASP A 140 0.45 -10.58 6.67
N ILE A 141 0.53 -10.97 5.41
CA ILE A 141 0.61 -10.08 4.26
C ILE A 141 -0.76 -10.03 3.59
N TYR A 142 -1.21 -8.83 3.30
CA TYR A 142 -2.55 -8.58 2.80
C TYR A 142 -2.52 -8.02 1.38
N ASP A 143 -3.51 -8.41 0.56
CA ASP A 143 -3.74 -7.77 -0.74
C ASP A 143 -4.40 -6.39 -0.59
N LEU A 144 -4.64 -5.71 -1.73
CA LEU A 144 -5.30 -4.40 -1.76
C LEU A 144 -6.76 -4.44 -1.25
N GLU A 145 -7.36 -5.61 -1.18
CA GLU A 145 -8.75 -5.81 -0.73
C GLU A 145 -8.82 -6.22 0.75
N GLY A 146 -7.66 -6.45 1.37
CA GLY A 146 -7.53 -6.81 2.78
C GLY A 146 -7.69 -8.30 3.05
N ASP A 147 -7.58 -9.13 2.04
CA ASP A 147 -7.48 -10.58 2.19
C ASP A 147 -6.03 -10.96 2.52
N ILE A 148 -5.83 -11.96 3.39
CA ILE A 148 -4.50 -12.49 3.68
C ILE A 148 -4.08 -13.32 2.47
N ILE A 149 -2.89 -13.04 1.95
CA ILE A 149 -2.29 -13.72 0.81
C ILE A 149 -1.06 -14.54 1.18
N ILE A 150 -0.38 -14.18 2.27
CA ILE A 150 0.68 -14.97 2.89
C ILE A 150 0.47 -14.88 4.40
N ASN A 151 0.45 -16.03 5.08
CA ASN A 151 0.26 -16.06 6.52
C ASN A 151 1.58 -15.88 7.26
N SER A 152 1.54 -15.29 8.44
CA SER A 152 2.64 -15.32 9.38
C SER A 152 3.06 -16.76 9.68
N GLY A 153 4.37 -17.01 9.69
CA GLY A 153 4.93 -18.35 9.87
C GLY A 153 5.07 -19.18 8.58
N GLU A 154 4.55 -18.70 7.46
CA GLU A 154 4.73 -19.34 6.17
C GLU A 154 6.20 -19.25 5.72
N VAL A 155 6.70 -20.33 5.13
CA VAL A 155 8.07 -20.40 4.58
C VAL A 155 8.02 -20.04 3.11
N ILE A 156 8.81 -19.05 2.73
CA ILE A 156 8.99 -18.67 1.33
C ILE A 156 10.42 -18.94 0.88
N ASP A 157 10.57 -19.33 -0.37
CA ASP A 157 11.85 -19.41 -1.05
C ASP A 157 12.17 -18.07 -1.70
N PHE A 158 13.20 -17.39 -1.22
CA PHE A 158 13.62 -16.09 -1.72
C PHE A 158 14.73 -16.26 -2.77
N TYR A 159 14.44 -15.89 -3.99
CA TYR A 159 15.37 -15.89 -5.14
C TYR A 159 15.19 -14.68 -6.05
N GLU A 160 14.44 -13.69 -5.60
CA GLU A 160 14.09 -12.49 -6.36
C GLU A 160 15.13 -11.39 -6.20
N ASP A 161 15.25 -10.53 -7.21
CA ASP A 161 16.03 -9.31 -7.12
C ASP A 161 15.32 -8.29 -6.22
N THR A 162 16.08 -7.59 -5.40
CA THR A 162 15.56 -6.51 -4.55
C THR A 162 15.72 -5.16 -5.20
N GLN A 163 14.83 -4.23 -4.84
CA GLN A 163 14.96 -2.81 -5.14
C GLN A 163 14.95 -1.99 -3.85
N PRO A 164 15.90 -1.06 -3.68
CA PRO A 164 15.93 -0.23 -2.49
C PRO A 164 14.85 0.86 -2.56
N ILE A 165 14.01 0.91 -1.52
CA ILE A 165 12.95 1.92 -1.36
C ILE A 165 12.89 2.33 0.09
N MET A 166 13.10 3.60 0.42
CA MET A 166 13.04 4.14 1.78
C MET A 166 13.95 3.41 2.79
N GLY A 167 15.12 2.93 2.36
CA GLY A 167 16.01 2.16 3.21
C GLY A 167 15.60 0.70 3.43
N TYR A 168 14.61 0.21 2.71
CA TYR A 168 14.20 -1.19 2.72
C TYR A 168 14.52 -1.85 1.39
N ASP A 169 14.99 -3.09 1.44
CA ASP A 169 15.07 -3.94 0.27
C ASP A 169 13.69 -4.55 0.00
N VAL A 170 13.10 -4.12 -1.11
CA VAL A 170 11.78 -4.57 -1.54
C VAL A 170 11.92 -5.56 -2.68
N PHE A 171 11.18 -6.65 -2.63
CA PHE A 171 11.12 -7.66 -3.67
C PHE A 171 9.67 -8.08 -3.94
N LYS A 172 9.45 -8.71 -5.09
CA LYS A 172 8.15 -9.20 -5.51
C LYS A 172 8.11 -10.72 -5.44
N HIS A 173 7.25 -11.25 -4.60
CA HIS A 173 7.03 -12.69 -4.47
C HIS A 173 5.55 -13.00 -4.77
N ASN A 174 5.29 -13.87 -5.77
CA ASN A 174 3.92 -14.27 -6.15
C ASN A 174 2.95 -13.08 -6.36
N ASN A 175 3.38 -12.02 -7.04
CA ASN A 175 2.63 -10.77 -7.25
C ASN A 175 2.37 -9.94 -5.98
N VAL A 176 3.07 -10.21 -4.89
CA VAL A 176 3.04 -9.47 -3.65
C VAL A 176 4.36 -8.77 -3.43
N TYR A 177 4.34 -7.55 -2.91
CA TYR A 177 5.55 -6.86 -2.50
C TYR A 177 5.81 -7.08 -1.03
N LEU A 178 7.02 -7.55 -0.74
CA LEU A 178 7.57 -7.81 0.59
C LEU A 178 8.83 -6.97 0.77
N THR A 179 9.20 -6.78 2.02
CA THR A 179 10.51 -6.23 2.38
C THR A 179 11.28 -7.27 3.19
N THR A 180 12.59 -7.10 3.26
CA THR A 180 13.43 -7.95 4.11
C THR A 180 13.01 -7.91 5.57
N GLU A 181 12.39 -6.81 6.03
CA GLU A 181 11.80 -6.70 7.37
C GLU A 181 10.61 -7.64 7.61
N ASP A 182 9.98 -8.11 6.55
CA ASP A 182 8.86 -9.07 6.66
C ASP A 182 9.35 -10.51 6.88
N LEU A 183 10.66 -10.74 6.81
CA LEU A 183 11.28 -12.06 6.85
C LEU A 183 12.14 -12.27 8.09
N ASN A 184 12.13 -13.50 8.60
CA ASN A 184 13.11 -14.06 9.54
C ASN A 184 13.97 -15.06 8.80
N GLY A 185 15.27 -14.87 8.86
CA GLY A 185 16.26 -15.85 8.41
C GLY A 185 16.81 -16.66 9.57
#